data_379d6ead10a365a83f08833ed790c8b5
#
_entry.id   379d6ead10a365a83f08833ed790c8b5
#
_cell.length_a   1.000
_cell.length_b   1.000
_cell.length_c   1.000
_cell.angle_alpha   90.00
_cell.angle_beta   90.00
_cell.angle_gamma   90.00
#
_symmetry.space_group_name_H-M   'P 1'
#
loop_
_entity.id
_entity.type
_entity.pdbx_description
1 polymer ?
#
loop_
_entity_poly.entity_id
_entity_poly.type
_entity_poly.pdbx_seq_one_letter_code
_entity_poly.pdbx_strand_id
1 'polypeptide(L)'
;AATAVAELALFVEKRAAKVANLVGTVGMLTVPNGSINVVPGRCQFSLDLRATTDALRDSLMHDVLAELKAICERRGLHYTLEETMRASAAPSDAKLQAAWEHAVQSLGVPVFHLPSGAGHDAMKLHEVMPQAMLFVRGQNAGISHNPLESTTSDDMQLAIDAFMHLLHNTYA
;
A
#
# COMPACT_ATOMS: atom_id res chain seq x y z
N ALA A 1 7.68 -27.53 2.83
CA ALA A 1 7.46 -26.24 2.13
C ALA A 1 6.77 -25.20 3.04
N ALA A 2 5.68 -25.54 3.77
CA ALA A 2 4.94 -24.54 4.57
C ALA A 2 5.80 -23.82 5.62
N THR A 3 6.69 -24.52 6.33
CA THR A 3 7.63 -23.91 7.28
C THR A 3 8.61 -22.92 6.63
N ALA A 4 8.99 -23.16 5.38
CA ALA A 4 9.81 -22.19 4.63
C ALA A 4 9.04 -20.91 4.33
N VAL A 5 7.75 -21.03 3.97
CA VAL A 5 6.90 -19.84 3.76
C VAL A 5 6.63 -19.11 5.07
N ALA A 6 6.45 -19.81 6.18
CA ALA A 6 6.30 -19.18 7.49
C ALA A 6 7.56 -18.39 7.90
N GLU A 7 8.75 -18.93 7.65
CA GLU A 7 10.03 -18.26 7.88
C GLU A 7 10.14 -16.99 7.02
N LEU A 8 9.78 -17.08 5.75
CA LEU A 8 9.74 -15.93 4.85
C LEU A 8 8.74 -14.86 5.32
N ALA A 9 7.54 -15.28 5.75
CA ALA A 9 6.50 -14.36 6.23
C ALA A 9 6.97 -13.54 7.43
N LEU A 10 7.65 -14.18 8.39
CA LEU A 10 8.25 -13.50 9.54
C LEU A 10 9.39 -12.55 9.11
N PHE A 11 10.17 -12.93 8.11
CA PHE A 11 11.19 -12.04 7.55
C PHE A 11 10.56 -10.80 6.90
N VAL A 12 9.53 -10.99 6.06
CA VAL A 12 8.82 -9.90 5.37
C VAL A 12 8.25 -8.90 6.37
N GLU A 13 7.55 -9.37 7.41
CA GLU A 13 7.02 -8.54 8.50
C GLU A 13 8.14 -7.74 9.17
N LYS A 14 9.18 -8.40 9.63
CA LYS A 14 10.32 -7.77 10.29
C LYS A 14 11.06 -6.78 9.40
N ARG A 15 11.18 -7.08 8.10
CA ARG A 15 11.88 -6.21 7.15
C ARG A 15 11.06 -4.97 6.81
N ALA A 16 9.76 -5.13 6.57
CA ALA A 16 8.85 -4.01 6.33
C ALA A 16 8.76 -3.06 7.52
N ALA A 17 8.65 -3.58 8.74
CA ALA A 17 8.55 -2.78 9.97
C ALA A 17 9.77 -1.88 10.27
N LYS A 18 10.92 -2.10 9.60
CA LYS A 18 12.12 -1.29 9.82
C LYS A 18 12.08 0.09 9.17
N VAL A 19 11.20 0.30 8.21
CA VAL A 19 11.13 1.55 7.43
C VAL A 19 9.70 2.04 7.41
N ALA A 20 9.48 3.29 7.78
CA ALA A 20 8.15 3.89 7.72
C ALA A 20 7.58 3.85 6.29
N ASN A 21 6.28 3.62 6.17
CA ASN A 21 5.55 3.58 4.91
C ASN A 21 5.98 2.43 3.97
N LEU A 22 6.65 1.42 4.50
CA LEU A 22 6.97 0.20 3.79
C LEU A 22 6.01 -0.90 4.25
N VAL A 23 5.33 -1.54 3.31
CA VAL A 23 4.35 -2.59 3.59
C VAL A 23 4.78 -3.88 2.90
N GLY A 24 4.76 -4.97 3.64
CA GLY A 24 5.01 -6.31 3.10
C GLY A 24 4.01 -7.29 3.71
N THR A 25 3.27 -7.99 2.87
CA THR A 25 2.21 -8.89 3.32
C THR A 25 2.27 -10.23 2.60
N VAL A 26 2.24 -11.31 3.37
CA VAL A 26 1.90 -12.65 2.87
C VAL A 26 0.42 -12.86 3.15
N GLY A 27 -0.44 -12.52 2.17
CA GLY A 27 -1.89 -12.43 2.38
C GLY A 27 -2.63 -13.75 2.15
N MET A 28 -2.10 -14.61 1.29
CA MET A 28 -2.65 -15.94 1.02
C MET A 28 -1.57 -16.99 1.25
N LEU A 29 -1.96 -18.12 1.86
CA LEU A 29 -1.10 -19.27 2.06
C LEU A 29 -1.93 -20.54 1.92
N THR A 30 -1.58 -21.41 0.98
CA THR A 30 -2.29 -22.65 0.69
C THR A 30 -1.32 -23.82 0.63
N VAL A 31 -1.68 -24.90 1.29
CA VAL A 31 -0.98 -26.20 1.21
C VAL A 31 -1.84 -27.14 0.36
N PRO A 32 -1.54 -27.27 -0.94
CA PRO A 32 -2.31 -28.18 -1.80
C PRO A 32 -2.19 -29.63 -1.33
N ASN A 33 -3.33 -30.33 -1.25
CA ASN A 33 -3.42 -31.72 -0.81
C ASN A 33 -2.78 -31.96 0.59
N GLY A 34 -2.90 -30.97 1.49
CA GLY A 34 -2.38 -31.07 2.85
C GLY A 34 -3.06 -32.19 3.65
N SER A 35 -2.33 -32.78 4.59
CA SER A 35 -2.84 -33.77 5.55
C SER A 35 -2.35 -33.41 6.95
N ILE A 36 -3.13 -33.82 7.96
CA ILE A 36 -2.86 -33.46 9.36
C ILE A 36 -1.53 -34.01 9.92
N ASN A 37 -1.01 -35.07 9.32
CA ASN A 37 0.15 -35.81 9.80
C ASN A 37 1.28 -35.99 8.75
N VAL A 38 1.20 -35.25 7.63
CA VAL A 38 2.19 -35.31 6.56
C VAL A 38 2.86 -33.96 6.40
N VAL A 39 4.19 -33.95 6.35
CA VAL A 39 4.96 -32.72 6.09
C VAL A 39 4.64 -32.21 4.69
N PRO A 40 4.19 -30.94 4.54
CA PRO A 40 3.83 -30.39 3.25
C PRO A 40 5.00 -30.32 2.27
N GLY A 41 4.89 -30.99 1.15
CA GLY A 41 5.90 -30.96 0.06
C GLY A 41 5.75 -29.70 -0.81
N ARG A 42 4.57 -29.07 -0.86
CA ARG A 42 4.28 -27.87 -1.66
C ARG A 42 3.52 -26.85 -0.83
N CYS A 43 3.78 -25.56 -1.10
CA CYS A 43 3.02 -24.45 -0.56
C CYS A 43 2.92 -23.35 -1.63
N GLN A 44 1.74 -22.77 -1.78
CA GLN A 44 1.50 -21.57 -2.59
C GLN A 44 1.21 -20.40 -1.66
N PHE A 45 1.72 -19.24 -1.98
CA PHE A 45 1.47 -18.04 -1.21
C PHE A 45 1.49 -16.81 -2.12
N SER A 46 0.84 -15.73 -1.68
CA SER A 46 0.93 -14.42 -2.30
C SER A 46 1.89 -13.53 -1.50
N LEU A 47 2.53 -12.62 -2.20
CA LEU A 47 3.39 -11.60 -1.62
C LEU A 47 2.99 -10.25 -2.20
N ASP A 48 2.59 -9.32 -1.34
CA ASP A 48 2.27 -7.94 -1.69
C ASP A 48 3.30 -7.01 -1.03
N LEU A 49 4.02 -6.24 -1.83
CA LEU A 49 5.06 -5.32 -1.38
C LEU A 49 4.75 -3.92 -1.89
N ARG A 50 4.57 -2.96 -0.96
CA ARG A 50 4.23 -1.57 -1.28
C ARG A 50 5.16 -0.60 -0.57
N ALA A 51 5.44 0.51 -1.24
CA ALA A 51 6.21 1.62 -0.69
C ALA A 51 5.79 2.94 -1.34
N THR A 52 6.16 4.05 -0.73
CA THR A 52 5.90 5.40 -1.26
C THR A 52 6.80 5.77 -2.43
N THR A 53 7.86 5.01 -2.68
CA THR A 53 8.75 5.18 -3.83
C THR A 53 9.13 3.84 -4.44
N ASP A 54 9.39 3.84 -5.75
CA ASP A 54 9.84 2.64 -6.46
C ASP A 54 11.16 2.09 -5.90
N ALA A 55 12.10 2.96 -5.57
CA ALA A 55 13.40 2.56 -5.01
C ALA A 55 13.25 1.80 -3.67
N LEU A 56 12.37 2.24 -2.79
CA LEU A 56 12.09 1.55 -1.52
C LEU A 56 11.38 0.21 -1.75
N ARG A 57 10.41 0.16 -2.67
CA ARG A 57 9.72 -1.08 -3.05
C ARG A 57 10.71 -2.10 -3.62
N ASP A 58 11.55 -1.67 -4.55
CA ASP A 58 12.51 -2.54 -5.23
C ASP A 58 13.60 -3.04 -4.27
N SER A 59 14.02 -2.20 -3.32
CA SER A 59 14.91 -2.62 -2.24
C SER A 59 14.28 -3.69 -1.35
N LEU A 60 13.01 -3.53 -0.95
CA LEU A 60 12.29 -4.54 -0.18
C LEU A 60 12.16 -5.84 -0.97
N MET A 61 11.76 -5.75 -2.25
CA MET A 61 11.63 -6.91 -3.13
C MET A 61 12.96 -7.65 -3.25
N HIS A 62 14.07 -6.95 -3.46
CA HIS A 62 15.40 -7.54 -3.53
C HIS A 62 15.73 -8.33 -2.26
N ASP A 63 15.54 -7.73 -1.09
CA ASP A 63 15.85 -8.37 0.19
C ASP A 63 14.97 -9.61 0.43
N VAL A 64 13.67 -9.52 0.11
CA VAL A 64 12.72 -10.62 0.28
C VAL A 64 13.05 -11.80 -0.67
N LEU A 65 13.39 -11.51 -1.92
CA LEU A 65 13.76 -12.56 -2.88
C LEU A 65 15.11 -13.19 -2.55
N ALA A 66 16.07 -12.42 -2.04
CA ALA A 66 17.34 -12.93 -1.55
C ALA A 66 17.12 -13.89 -0.36
N GLU A 67 16.28 -13.52 0.60
CA GLU A 67 15.93 -14.37 1.74
C GLU A 67 15.16 -15.62 1.29
N LEU A 68 14.19 -15.51 0.38
CA LEU A 68 13.48 -16.66 -0.18
C LEU A 68 14.46 -17.66 -0.81
N LYS A 69 15.41 -17.16 -1.58
CA LYS A 69 16.45 -18.00 -2.18
C LYS A 69 17.29 -18.71 -1.11
N ALA A 70 17.76 -17.97 -0.10
CA ALA A 70 18.56 -18.54 1.00
C ALA A 70 17.78 -19.60 1.80
N ILE A 71 16.50 -19.36 2.09
CA ILE A 71 15.61 -20.34 2.75
C ILE A 71 15.48 -21.60 1.89
N CYS A 72 15.22 -21.44 0.60
CA CYS A 72 15.06 -22.57 -0.32
C CYS A 72 16.34 -23.41 -0.45
N GLU A 73 17.49 -22.77 -0.62
CA GLU A 73 18.79 -23.45 -0.69
C GLU A 73 19.08 -24.25 0.60
N ARG A 74 18.92 -23.63 1.77
CA ARG A 74 19.13 -24.27 3.08
C ARG A 74 18.21 -25.46 3.33
N ARG A 75 16.98 -25.41 2.79
CA ARG A 75 15.94 -26.44 3.01
C ARG A 75 15.82 -27.44 1.86
N GLY A 76 16.64 -27.34 0.81
CA GLY A 76 16.55 -28.20 -0.37
C GLY A 76 15.24 -28.04 -1.13
N LEU A 77 14.72 -26.84 -1.23
CA LEU A 77 13.46 -26.50 -1.90
C LEU A 77 13.73 -25.72 -3.20
N HIS A 78 12.75 -25.78 -4.09
CA HIS A 78 12.70 -24.95 -5.29
C HIS A 78 11.47 -24.04 -5.21
N TYR A 79 11.54 -22.87 -5.84
CA TYR A 79 10.40 -21.98 -5.98
C TYR A 79 10.25 -21.49 -7.43
N THR A 80 9.05 -21.13 -7.76
CA THR A 80 8.70 -20.39 -8.98
C THR A 80 8.08 -19.07 -8.56
N LEU A 81 8.44 -18.00 -9.23
CA LEU A 81 7.91 -16.65 -8.99
C LEU A 81 7.11 -16.21 -10.21
N GLU A 82 5.90 -15.74 -9.98
CA GLU A 82 5.08 -15.06 -10.97
C GLU A 82 4.82 -13.63 -10.47
N GLU A 83 5.24 -12.64 -11.24
CA GLU A 83 4.91 -11.24 -10.97
C GLU A 83 3.58 -10.94 -11.65
N THR A 84 2.52 -10.84 -10.86
CA THR A 84 1.16 -10.63 -11.37
C THR A 84 0.84 -9.16 -11.60
N MET A 85 1.52 -8.26 -10.89
CA MET A 85 1.32 -6.82 -10.99
C MET A 85 2.57 -6.06 -10.55
N ARG A 86 2.93 -5.04 -11.33
CA ARG A 86 3.89 -4.01 -10.93
C ARG A 86 3.31 -2.64 -11.28
N ALA A 87 3.19 -1.76 -10.29
CA ALA A 87 2.76 -0.38 -10.48
C ALA A 87 3.83 0.57 -9.97
N SER A 88 4.07 1.66 -10.67
CA SER A 88 4.97 2.72 -10.23
C SER A 88 4.35 3.51 -9.09
N ALA A 89 5.18 4.04 -8.19
CA ALA A 89 4.75 5.01 -7.22
C ALA A 89 4.26 6.28 -7.93
N ALA A 90 3.20 6.88 -7.43
CA ALA A 90 2.56 8.06 -8.01
C ALA A 90 2.61 9.24 -7.02
N PRO A 91 3.75 9.95 -6.93
CA PRO A 91 3.84 11.12 -6.08
C PRO A 91 2.85 12.20 -6.54
N SER A 92 2.22 12.88 -5.58
CA SER A 92 1.37 14.03 -5.87
C SER A 92 2.18 15.18 -6.46
N ASP A 93 1.59 15.91 -7.40
CA ASP A 93 2.18 17.15 -7.94
C ASP A 93 2.30 18.21 -6.85
N ALA A 94 3.48 18.81 -6.71
CA ALA A 94 3.76 19.74 -5.63
C ALA A 94 2.89 21.01 -5.68
N LYS A 95 2.50 21.49 -6.88
CA LYS A 95 1.65 22.67 -7.01
C LYS A 95 0.21 22.36 -6.61
N LEU A 96 -0.30 21.21 -7.05
CA LEU A 96 -1.64 20.76 -6.66
C LEU A 96 -1.70 20.43 -5.17
N GLN A 97 -0.64 19.87 -4.60
CA GLN A 97 -0.55 19.62 -3.17
C GLN A 97 -0.58 20.95 -2.37
N ALA A 98 0.21 21.93 -2.76
CA ALA A 98 0.18 23.26 -2.14
C ALA A 98 -1.19 23.96 -2.27
N ALA A 99 -1.87 23.79 -3.39
CA ALA A 99 -3.22 24.32 -3.58
C ALA A 99 -4.24 23.64 -2.63
N TRP A 100 -4.14 22.32 -2.44
CA TRP A 100 -4.93 21.59 -1.44
C TRP A 100 -4.63 22.04 0.00
N GLU A 101 -3.36 22.23 0.34
CA GLU A 101 -2.94 22.75 1.66
C GLU A 101 -3.60 24.10 1.94
N HIS A 102 -3.54 25.02 0.97
CA HIS A 102 -4.16 26.32 1.08
C HIS A 102 -5.68 26.24 1.26
N ALA A 103 -6.34 25.39 0.47
CA ALA A 103 -7.77 25.16 0.57
C ALA A 103 -8.19 24.63 1.95
N VAL A 104 -7.48 23.65 2.48
CA VAL A 104 -7.72 23.06 3.82
C VAL A 104 -7.46 24.11 4.93
N GLN A 105 -6.37 24.85 4.84
CA GLN A 105 -6.03 25.90 5.82
C GLN A 105 -7.07 27.03 5.86
N SER A 106 -7.64 27.42 4.70
CA SER A 106 -8.66 28.45 4.62
C SER A 106 -9.95 28.12 5.38
N LEU A 107 -10.19 26.82 5.62
CA LEU A 107 -11.30 26.31 6.43
C LEU A 107 -10.95 26.19 7.92
N GLY A 108 -9.78 26.62 8.36
CA GLY A 108 -9.32 26.49 9.74
C GLY A 108 -8.98 25.04 10.16
N VAL A 109 -8.81 24.13 9.19
CA VAL A 109 -8.47 22.73 9.44
C VAL A 109 -6.95 22.55 9.36
N PRO A 110 -6.32 21.84 10.32
CA PRO A 110 -4.89 21.55 10.24
C PRO A 110 -4.57 20.62 9.05
N VAL A 111 -3.46 20.91 8.39
CA VAL A 111 -2.97 20.11 7.26
C VAL A 111 -2.20 18.89 7.75
N PHE A 112 -2.52 17.73 7.19
CA PHE A 112 -1.78 16.49 7.38
C PHE A 112 -1.44 15.87 6.04
N HIS A 113 -0.20 15.41 5.88
CA HIS A 113 0.24 14.65 4.73
C HIS A 113 0.22 13.17 5.05
N LEU A 114 -0.50 12.41 4.26
CA LEU A 114 -0.64 10.97 4.42
C LEU A 114 -0.26 10.26 3.11
N PRO A 115 0.57 9.23 3.16
CA PRO A 115 0.75 8.36 2.00
C PRO A 115 -0.48 7.48 1.82
N SER A 116 -0.91 7.26 0.58
CA SER A 116 -1.88 6.22 0.27
C SER A 116 -1.18 4.87 0.14
N GLY A 117 -1.56 3.91 0.96
CA GLY A 117 -1.13 2.51 0.81
C GLY A 117 -1.98 1.73 -0.21
N ALA A 118 -3.14 2.28 -0.62
CA ALA A 118 -4.03 1.67 -1.60
C ALA A 118 -3.74 2.19 -3.01
N GLY A 119 -4.04 1.38 -4.03
CA GLY A 119 -4.08 1.84 -5.42
C GLY A 119 -5.33 2.67 -5.68
N HIS A 120 -5.17 3.77 -6.42
CA HIS A 120 -6.24 4.66 -6.85
C HIS A 120 -6.09 4.98 -8.33
N ASP A 121 -7.16 5.46 -8.97
CA ASP A 121 -7.12 5.95 -10.35
C ASP A 121 -6.09 7.07 -10.53
N ALA A 122 -5.82 7.85 -9.47
CA ALA A 122 -4.75 8.83 -9.43
C ALA A 122 -3.37 8.25 -9.84
N MET A 123 -3.10 6.98 -9.57
CA MET A 123 -1.87 6.29 -10.02
C MET A 123 -1.81 6.19 -11.55
N LYS A 124 -2.95 5.99 -12.21
CA LYS A 124 -3.01 5.95 -13.67
C LYS A 124 -3.02 7.33 -14.28
N LEU A 125 -3.71 8.27 -13.68
CA LEU A 125 -3.70 9.67 -14.10
C LEU A 125 -2.30 10.28 -13.99
N HIS A 126 -1.51 9.91 -12.98
CA HIS A 126 -0.13 10.35 -12.80
C HIS A 126 0.76 10.05 -14.02
N GLU A 127 0.48 9.00 -14.78
CA GLU A 127 1.25 8.64 -15.98
C GLU A 127 1.06 9.64 -17.13
N VAL A 128 0.01 10.46 -17.10
CA VAL A 128 -0.39 11.34 -18.21
C VAL A 128 -0.64 12.79 -17.81
N MET A 129 -0.80 13.08 -16.51
CA MET A 129 -1.09 14.43 -16.02
C MET A 129 -0.69 14.61 -14.55
N PRO A 130 -0.45 15.85 -14.10
CA PRO A 130 -0.32 16.17 -12.68
C PRO A 130 -1.57 15.75 -11.91
N GLN A 131 -1.38 15.17 -10.73
CA GLN A 131 -2.47 14.76 -9.85
C GLN A 131 -2.13 15.02 -8.38
N ALA A 132 -3.15 15.18 -7.55
CA ALA A 132 -3.08 15.14 -6.10
C ALA A 132 -4.42 14.65 -5.56
N MET A 133 -4.42 14.14 -4.32
CA MET A 133 -5.61 13.61 -3.68
C MET A 133 -5.86 14.32 -2.36
N LEU A 134 -7.15 14.46 -2.01
CA LEU A 134 -7.61 14.84 -0.69
C LEU A 134 -8.18 13.61 0.01
N PHE A 135 -7.72 13.33 1.23
CA PHE A 135 -8.35 12.34 2.10
C PHE A 135 -9.50 12.98 2.87
N VAL A 136 -10.65 12.33 2.85
CA VAL A 136 -11.79 12.68 3.71
C VAL A 136 -11.69 11.86 4.99
N ARG A 137 -11.98 12.49 6.14
CA ARG A 137 -11.92 11.81 7.43
C ARG A 137 -12.95 10.68 7.49
N GLY A 138 -12.48 9.46 7.66
CA GLY A 138 -13.30 8.28 7.91
C GLY A 138 -13.53 8.04 9.41
N GLN A 139 -14.67 7.44 9.74
CA GLN A 139 -14.97 6.88 11.06
C GLN A 139 -14.35 5.49 11.22
N ASN A 140 -14.51 4.87 12.39
CA ASN A 140 -14.08 3.51 12.68
C ASN A 140 -12.57 3.28 12.35
N ALA A 141 -11.72 4.24 12.77
CA ALA A 141 -10.28 4.26 12.53
C ALA A 141 -9.88 4.26 11.04
N GLY A 142 -10.75 4.80 10.17
CA GLY A 142 -10.47 4.89 8.74
C GLY A 142 -10.54 3.56 8.01
N ILE A 143 -11.29 2.59 8.54
CA ILE A 143 -11.48 1.30 7.88
C ILE A 143 -12.10 1.49 6.50
N SER A 144 -11.59 0.77 5.50
CA SER A 144 -12.11 0.78 4.13
C SER A 144 -12.39 -0.63 3.63
N HIS A 145 -13.19 -0.75 2.55
CA HIS A 145 -13.63 -2.03 1.99
C HIS A 145 -14.32 -2.95 3.02
N ASN A 146 -15.11 -2.33 3.92
CA ASN A 146 -15.77 -3.00 5.03
C ASN A 146 -17.17 -2.38 5.24
N PRO A 147 -18.19 -3.16 5.64
CA PRO A 147 -19.52 -2.62 5.94
C PRO A 147 -19.57 -1.54 7.04
N LEU A 148 -18.52 -1.43 7.85
CA LEU A 148 -18.36 -0.39 8.87
C LEU A 148 -17.70 0.90 8.33
N GLU A 149 -17.33 0.95 7.07
CA GLU A 149 -16.79 2.16 6.44
C GLU A 149 -17.85 3.25 6.44
N SER A 150 -17.53 4.40 7.01
CA SER A 150 -18.44 5.52 7.12
C SER A 150 -17.68 6.84 7.27
N THR A 151 -18.36 7.93 6.96
CA THR A 151 -17.91 9.29 7.22
C THR A 151 -19.10 10.12 7.71
N THR A 152 -18.86 11.26 8.33
CA THR A 152 -19.92 12.16 8.77
C THR A 152 -20.34 13.11 7.64
N SER A 153 -21.56 13.65 7.71
CA SER A 153 -22.02 14.72 6.81
C SER A 153 -21.13 15.95 6.91
N ASP A 154 -20.65 16.28 8.12
CA ASP A 154 -19.79 17.45 8.36
C ASP A 154 -18.41 17.25 7.71
N ASP A 155 -17.82 16.05 7.81
CA ASP A 155 -16.53 15.74 7.14
C ASP A 155 -16.68 15.74 5.61
N MET A 156 -17.81 15.28 5.07
CA MET A 156 -18.12 15.38 3.65
C MET A 156 -18.27 16.83 3.21
N GLN A 157 -18.98 17.66 4.00
CA GLN A 157 -19.15 19.08 3.71
C GLN A 157 -17.80 19.81 3.70
N LEU A 158 -16.93 19.56 4.70
CA LEU A 158 -15.58 20.11 4.72
C LEU A 158 -14.77 19.74 3.47
N ALA A 159 -14.89 18.51 2.98
CA ALA A 159 -14.21 18.10 1.75
C ALA A 159 -14.76 18.83 0.51
N ILE A 160 -16.07 19.04 0.44
CA ILE A 160 -16.73 19.83 -0.62
C ILE A 160 -16.23 21.27 -0.58
N ASP A 161 -16.22 21.89 0.59
CA ASP A 161 -15.80 23.28 0.77
C ASP A 161 -14.32 23.46 0.40
N ALA A 162 -13.45 22.53 0.81
CA ALA A 162 -12.04 22.52 0.40
C ALA A 162 -11.91 22.41 -1.12
N PHE A 163 -12.69 21.54 -1.76
CA PHE A 163 -12.68 21.39 -3.21
C PHE A 163 -13.15 22.64 -3.95
N MET A 164 -14.19 23.30 -3.44
CA MET A 164 -14.65 24.58 -3.99
C MET A 164 -13.59 25.67 -3.85
N HIS A 165 -12.89 25.76 -2.71
CA HIS A 165 -11.75 26.66 -2.54
C HIS A 165 -10.62 26.39 -3.55
N LEU A 166 -10.27 25.10 -3.75
CA LEU A 166 -9.27 24.71 -4.72
C LEU A 166 -9.65 25.21 -6.12
N LEU A 167 -10.88 24.93 -6.57
CA LEU A 167 -11.34 25.30 -7.91
C LEU A 167 -11.33 26.81 -8.11
N HIS A 168 -11.85 27.58 -7.17
CA HIS A 168 -11.90 29.05 -7.27
C HIS A 168 -10.52 29.67 -7.35
N ASN A 169 -9.52 29.12 -6.63
CA ASN A 169 -8.17 29.71 -6.60
C ASN A 169 -7.24 29.16 -7.70
N THR A 170 -7.60 28.07 -8.36
CA THR A 170 -6.79 27.49 -9.44
C THR A 170 -7.20 28.04 -10.81
N TYR A 171 -8.45 28.46 -10.98
CA TYR A 171 -9.03 28.87 -12.26
C TYR A 171 -9.54 30.34 -12.27
N ALA A 172 -9.31 31.11 -11.20
CA ALA A 172 -9.53 32.54 -11.13
C ALA A 172 -8.25 33.29 -11.49
#